data_7e10d226f501bfb4bd3176b1e68c82b4
#
_entry.id   7e10d226f501bfb4bd3176b1e68c82b4
#
_cell.length_a   1.000
_cell.length_b   1.000
_cell.length_c   1.000
_cell.angle_alpha   90.00
_cell.angle_beta   90.00
_cell.angle_gamma   90.00
#
_symmetry.space_group_name_H-M   'P 1'
#
loop_
_entity.id
_entity.type
_entity.pdbx_description
1 polymer ?
#
loop_
_entity_poly.entity_id
_entity_poly.type
_entity_poly.pdbx_seq_one_letter_code
_entity_poly.pdbx_strand_id
1 'polypeptide(L)'
;MKKGLKRLIALVLVAVFALGITANGNVAAAADYSKYSNSKKSWYIMRQDKHKVSGGADSAANLKKYDAYYYDKKAKDKVMYFCFDCGYEGGYTKGMLDVLKKHNVKATFFVTKAFVEEQPKLCKRMKKEGHIVGNHTLNHPSIPAVSLSRLKSEVKGLETLFKQKTGYKLDKFFRPPMGEYSSRTLKYVKDMGYKTIFWSLTYMDYDVNNQPGKTYVVNHFKKYHHKGAITLTHNTSKSNAEALDDVLTYLEDKGYEFKTVDELK
;
A
#
# COMPACT_ATOMS: atom_id res chain seq x y z
N MET A 1 -13.36 11.98 92.92
CA MET A 1 -12.73 12.69 91.74
C MET A 1 -12.58 11.72 90.59
N LYS A 2 -13.51 11.67 89.63
CA LYS A 2 -13.31 11.02 88.32
C LYS A 2 -14.32 11.68 87.37
N LYS A 3 -13.81 12.50 86.49
CA LYS A 3 -14.57 13.16 85.42
C LYS A 3 -14.74 12.19 84.26
N GLY A 4 -15.99 11.85 83.90
CA GLY A 4 -16.35 11.03 82.78
C GLY A 4 -16.37 11.85 81.50
N LEU A 5 -15.63 11.38 80.52
CA LEU A 5 -15.53 11.96 79.15
C LEU A 5 -16.68 11.40 78.31
N LYS A 6 -17.67 12.22 77.94
CA LYS A 6 -18.72 11.86 77.03
C LYS A 6 -18.20 11.93 75.62
N ARG A 7 -18.18 10.80 74.91
CA ARG A 7 -17.88 10.74 73.48
C ARG A 7 -19.10 11.11 72.66
N LEU A 8 -19.04 12.18 71.95
CA LEU A 8 -20.05 12.61 70.98
C LEU A 8 -19.75 11.87 69.64
N ILE A 9 -20.65 10.96 69.27
CA ILE A 9 -20.57 10.31 67.94
C ILE A 9 -21.33 11.19 66.97
N ALA A 10 -20.61 11.87 66.08
CA ALA A 10 -21.17 12.59 64.92
C ALA A 10 -21.42 11.60 63.79
N LEU A 11 -22.70 11.32 63.46
CA LEU A 11 -23.07 10.63 62.24
C LEU A 11 -22.92 11.59 61.06
N VAL A 12 -21.96 11.34 60.20
CA VAL A 12 -21.83 12.00 58.90
C VAL A 12 -22.63 11.17 57.87
N LEU A 13 -23.82 11.64 57.51
CA LEU A 13 -24.58 11.12 56.38
C LEU A 13 -23.88 11.57 55.07
N VAL A 14 -23.18 10.64 54.44
CA VAL A 14 -22.68 10.85 53.08
C VAL A 14 -23.80 10.55 52.07
N ALA A 15 -24.44 11.60 51.57
CA ALA A 15 -25.37 11.47 50.46
C ALA A 15 -24.54 11.20 49.18
N VAL A 16 -24.54 9.94 48.72
CA VAL A 16 -23.97 9.57 47.38
C VAL A 16 -24.97 10.01 46.34
N PHE A 17 -24.74 11.15 45.71
CA PHE A 17 -25.42 11.52 44.48
C PHE A 17 -24.88 10.62 43.35
N ALA A 18 -25.63 9.56 43.04
CA ALA A 18 -25.42 8.78 41.84
C ALA A 18 -25.83 9.63 40.61
N LEU A 19 -24.90 10.41 40.06
CA LEU A 19 -25.07 10.96 38.75
C LEU A 19 -25.01 9.78 37.75
N GLY A 20 -26.17 9.32 37.31
CA GLY A 20 -26.33 8.40 36.20
C GLY A 20 -25.82 9.06 34.90
N ILE A 21 -24.56 8.91 34.63
CA ILE A 21 -24.04 9.17 33.29
C ILE A 21 -24.52 8.02 32.42
N THR A 22 -25.67 8.19 31.76
CA THR A 22 -26.06 7.35 30.64
C THR A 22 -25.09 7.70 29.48
N ALA A 23 -23.98 6.98 29.43
CA ALA A 23 -23.13 6.97 28.24
C ALA A 23 -23.93 6.28 27.14
N ASN A 24 -24.77 7.03 26.44
CA ASN A 24 -25.27 6.68 25.12
C ASN A 24 -24.09 6.79 24.13
N GLY A 25 -23.06 6.00 24.35
CA GLY A 25 -22.08 5.71 23.33
C GLY A 25 -22.78 4.83 22.29
N ASN A 26 -23.17 5.40 21.16
CA ASN A 26 -23.45 4.62 19.95
C ASN A 26 -22.20 3.77 19.69
N VAL A 27 -22.17 2.55 20.21
CA VAL A 27 -21.21 1.53 19.80
C VAL A 27 -21.58 1.24 18.35
N ALA A 28 -20.89 1.88 17.42
CA ALA A 28 -21.05 1.58 16.01
C ALA A 28 -20.91 0.06 15.86
N ALA A 29 -21.96 -0.59 15.38
CA ALA A 29 -21.98 -2.04 15.22
C ALA A 29 -20.72 -2.44 14.43
N ALA A 30 -19.96 -3.38 14.97
CA ALA A 30 -18.77 -3.88 14.30
C ALA A 30 -19.16 -4.36 12.91
N ALA A 31 -18.47 -3.88 11.87
CA ALA A 31 -18.83 -4.23 10.49
C ALA A 31 -18.81 -5.75 10.33
N ASP A 32 -19.90 -6.30 9.81
CA ASP A 32 -20.00 -7.74 9.53
C ASP A 32 -19.34 -8.07 8.22
N TYR A 33 -18.17 -8.70 8.31
CA TYR A 33 -17.40 -9.16 7.15
C TYR A 33 -17.74 -10.59 6.73
N SER A 34 -18.59 -11.32 7.45
CA SER A 34 -18.96 -12.72 7.13
C SER A 34 -19.70 -12.83 5.80
N LYS A 35 -20.45 -11.79 5.42
CA LYS A 35 -21.15 -11.68 4.15
C LYS A 35 -20.27 -11.53 2.92
N TYR A 36 -18.98 -11.29 3.08
CA TYR A 36 -18.01 -11.22 1.99
C TYR A 36 -17.25 -12.53 1.86
N SER A 37 -17.15 -13.07 0.65
CA SER A 37 -16.39 -14.29 0.38
C SER A 37 -14.91 -14.10 0.76
N ASN A 38 -14.35 -15.10 1.47
CA ASN A 38 -12.92 -15.19 1.73
C ASN A 38 -12.20 -16.16 0.78
N SER A 39 -12.84 -16.62 -0.29
CA SER A 39 -12.18 -17.42 -1.31
C SER A 39 -10.99 -16.64 -1.88
N LYS A 40 -9.82 -17.25 -1.78
CA LYS A 40 -8.57 -16.66 -2.26
C LYS A 40 -8.62 -16.49 -3.78
N LYS A 41 -8.26 -15.30 -4.23
CA LYS A 41 -7.95 -14.97 -5.61
C LYS A 41 -6.50 -14.51 -5.68
N SER A 42 -5.85 -14.79 -6.81
CA SER A 42 -4.52 -14.26 -7.13
C SER A 42 -4.67 -13.31 -8.31
N TRP A 43 -4.15 -12.10 -8.17
CA TRP A 43 -4.15 -11.12 -9.25
C TRP A 43 -3.15 -11.56 -10.34
N TYR A 44 -3.59 -11.54 -11.56
CA TYR A 44 -2.76 -11.74 -12.75
C TYR A 44 -3.19 -10.78 -13.85
N ILE A 45 -2.38 -10.61 -14.87
CA ILE A 45 -2.72 -9.83 -16.05
C ILE A 45 -2.74 -10.70 -17.30
N MET A 46 -3.68 -10.42 -18.19
CA MET A 46 -3.72 -10.95 -19.55
C MET A 46 -3.25 -9.82 -20.47
N ARG A 47 -1.97 -9.87 -20.86
CA ARG A 47 -1.37 -8.84 -21.73
C ARG A 47 -2.08 -8.76 -23.05
N GLN A 48 -2.17 -7.57 -23.60
CA GLN A 48 -2.72 -7.31 -24.90
C GLN A 48 -1.72 -6.52 -25.75
N ASP A 49 -1.67 -6.85 -27.03
CA ASP A 49 -0.86 -6.10 -27.99
C ASP A 49 -1.52 -4.74 -28.35
N LYS A 50 -0.79 -3.92 -29.12
CA LYS A 50 -1.24 -2.62 -29.60
C LYS A 50 -1.60 -1.64 -28.49
N HIS A 51 -0.83 -1.66 -27.41
CA HIS A 51 -0.97 -0.75 -26.26
C HIS A 51 -2.37 -0.72 -25.64
N LYS A 52 -3.07 -1.85 -25.67
CA LYS A 52 -4.36 -2.01 -25.02
C LYS A 52 -4.15 -2.35 -23.55
N VAL A 53 -5.11 -1.92 -22.72
CA VAL A 53 -5.13 -2.25 -21.30
C VAL A 53 -5.20 -3.76 -21.11
N SER A 54 -4.32 -4.31 -20.28
CA SER A 54 -4.35 -5.72 -19.91
C SER A 54 -5.68 -6.08 -19.23
N GLY A 55 -6.21 -7.27 -19.50
CA GLY A 55 -7.22 -7.87 -18.65
C GLY A 55 -6.61 -8.31 -17.32
N GLY A 56 -7.44 -8.66 -16.35
CA GLY A 56 -7.02 -9.13 -15.04
C GLY A 56 -7.96 -10.16 -14.44
N ALA A 57 -7.63 -10.64 -13.24
CA ALA A 57 -8.42 -11.63 -12.49
C ALA A 57 -9.83 -11.14 -12.11
N ASP A 58 -10.03 -9.82 -12.10
CA ASP A 58 -11.30 -9.17 -11.81
C ASP A 58 -11.50 -7.94 -12.71
N SER A 59 -12.76 -7.56 -12.95
CA SER A 59 -13.05 -6.34 -13.70
C SER A 59 -12.78 -5.08 -12.88
N ALA A 60 -12.42 -3.98 -13.55
CA ALA A 60 -12.25 -2.67 -12.89
C ALA A 60 -13.52 -2.21 -12.15
N ALA A 61 -14.71 -2.53 -12.70
CA ALA A 61 -15.98 -2.20 -12.06
C ALA A 61 -16.21 -2.96 -10.75
N ASN A 62 -15.79 -4.23 -10.70
CA ASN A 62 -15.90 -5.02 -9.48
C ASN A 62 -14.89 -4.57 -8.42
N LEU A 63 -13.64 -4.33 -8.80
CA LEU A 63 -12.61 -3.85 -7.90
C LEU A 63 -12.95 -2.47 -7.31
N LYS A 64 -13.54 -1.58 -8.10
CA LYS A 64 -13.93 -0.24 -7.64
C LYS A 64 -14.90 -0.25 -6.46
N LYS A 65 -15.75 -1.28 -6.30
CA LYS A 65 -16.63 -1.45 -5.13
C LYS A 65 -15.83 -1.49 -3.82
N TYR A 66 -14.58 -1.95 -3.90
CA TYR A 66 -13.65 -2.09 -2.79
C TYR A 66 -12.56 -1.01 -2.77
N ASP A 67 -12.72 0.06 -3.55
CA ASP A 67 -11.68 1.09 -3.73
C ASP A 67 -10.33 0.48 -4.16
N ALA A 68 -10.41 -0.46 -5.12
CA ALA A 68 -9.26 -1.17 -5.66
C ALA A 68 -9.10 -0.88 -7.15
N TYR A 69 -7.85 -0.73 -7.59
CA TYR A 69 -7.50 -0.27 -8.93
C TYR A 69 -6.33 -1.07 -9.48
N TYR A 70 -6.29 -1.31 -10.80
CA TYR A 70 -5.16 -1.92 -11.50
C TYR A 70 -4.69 -1.09 -12.71
N TYR A 71 -5.49 -0.11 -13.12
CA TYR A 71 -5.16 0.93 -14.09
C TYR A 71 -6.09 2.13 -13.87
N ASP A 72 -5.71 3.29 -14.36
CA ASP A 72 -6.60 4.45 -14.38
C ASP A 72 -7.55 4.38 -15.58
N LYS A 73 -8.79 3.94 -15.34
CA LYS A 73 -9.83 3.84 -16.37
C LYS A 73 -10.23 5.21 -16.94
N LYS A 74 -9.99 6.28 -16.19
CA LYS A 74 -10.40 7.63 -16.57
C LYS A 74 -9.28 8.43 -17.22
N ALA A 75 -8.07 7.87 -17.35
CA ALA A 75 -6.97 8.52 -18.03
C ALA A 75 -7.33 8.83 -19.47
N LYS A 76 -7.52 10.11 -19.80
CA LYS A 76 -7.75 10.60 -21.17
C LYS A 76 -6.43 10.71 -21.93
N ASP A 77 -5.37 11.06 -21.23
CA ASP A 77 -4.04 11.31 -21.74
C ASP A 77 -3.10 10.13 -21.51
N LYS A 78 -1.92 10.19 -22.06
CA LYS A 78 -0.85 9.20 -21.86
C LYS A 78 -0.24 9.40 -20.47
N VAL A 79 -0.90 8.85 -19.43
CA VAL A 79 -0.44 8.85 -18.05
C VAL A 79 0.00 7.45 -17.65
N MET A 80 1.06 7.35 -16.87
CA MET A 80 1.55 6.11 -16.27
C MET A 80 1.91 6.31 -14.79
N TYR A 81 1.66 5.28 -13.99
CA TYR A 81 1.90 5.24 -12.55
C TYR A 81 3.00 4.22 -12.27
N PHE A 82 4.24 4.70 -12.05
CA PHE A 82 5.33 3.81 -11.67
C PHE A 82 5.21 3.39 -10.23
N CYS A 83 5.20 2.07 -10.00
CA CYS A 83 5.10 1.48 -8.68
C CYS A 83 6.17 0.41 -8.49
N PHE A 84 6.82 0.45 -7.33
CA PHE A 84 7.86 -0.50 -6.93
C PHE A 84 7.43 -1.22 -5.66
N ASP A 85 7.53 -2.56 -5.64
CA ASP A 85 7.39 -3.35 -4.44
C ASP A 85 8.78 -3.53 -3.81
N CYS A 86 8.91 -3.09 -2.57
CA CYS A 86 10.15 -3.04 -1.82
C CYS A 86 10.08 -3.99 -0.62
N GLY A 87 10.32 -5.27 -0.86
CA GLY A 87 10.38 -6.30 0.17
C GLY A 87 11.63 -6.18 1.04
N TYR A 88 12.77 -6.00 0.41
CA TYR A 88 14.11 -5.79 0.98
C TYR A 88 14.97 -4.99 0.00
N GLU A 89 16.22 -4.67 0.36
CA GLU A 89 17.12 -3.91 -0.51
C GLU A 89 18.04 -4.84 -1.33
N GLY A 90 18.14 -4.56 -2.63
CA GLY A 90 19.03 -5.25 -3.56
C GLY A 90 20.29 -4.46 -3.94
N GLY A 91 20.50 -3.29 -3.34
CA GLY A 91 21.59 -2.36 -3.70
C GLY A 91 21.22 -1.36 -4.79
N TYR A 92 20.01 -1.39 -5.32
CA TYR A 92 19.63 -0.60 -6.51
C TYR A 92 18.72 0.58 -6.20
N THR A 93 17.99 0.59 -5.07
CA THR A 93 16.95 1.60 -4.78
C THR A 93 17.51 3.02 -4.79
N LYS A 94 18.73 3.23 -4.29
CA LYS A 94 19.35 4.56 -4.32
C LYS A 94 19.50 5.06 -5.77
N GLY A 95 20.04 4.24 -6.66
CA GLY A 95 20.23 4.57 -8.08
C GLY A 95 18.89 4.82 -8.78
N MET A 96 17.86 3.98 -8.52
CA MET A 96 16.53 4.20 -9.07
C MET A 96 15.95 5.55 -8.64
N LEU A 97 16.11 5.96 -7.37
CA LEU A 97 15.69 7.28 -6.90
C LEU A 97 16.47 8.42 -7.57
N ASP A 98 17.77 8.22 -7.85
CA ASP A 98 18.57 9.21 -8.59
C ASP A 98 18.04 9.38 -10.02
N VAL A 99 17.68 8.28 -10.71
CA VAL A 99 17.07 8.32 -12.05
C VAL A 99 15.70 8.99 -12.02
N LEU A 100 14.81 8.61 -11.09
CA LEU A 100 13.50 9.24 -10.95
C LEU A 100 13.63 10.75 -10.72
N LYS A 101 14.60 11.18 -9.91
CA LYS A 101 14.88 12.59 -9.68
C LYS A 101 15.38 13.30 -10.95
N LYS A 102 16.27 12.68 -11.73
CA LYS A 102 16.78 13.19 -13.01
C LYS A 102 15.63 13.52 -13.98
N HIS A 103 14.65 12.61 -14.08
CA HIS A 103 13.46 12.77 -14.93
C HIS A 103 12.32 13.58 -14.27
N ASN A 104 12.51 14.09 -13.03
CA ASN A 104 11.44 14.74 -12.25
C ASN A 104 10.20 13.86 -12.08
N VAL A 105 10.34 12.54 -12.06
CA VAL A 105 9.26 11.56 -11.92
C VAL A 105 9.01 11.25 -10.45
N LYS A 106 7.74 11.29 -10.05
CA LYS A 106 7.30 10.78 -8.76
C LYS A 106 6.71 9.39 -8.94
N ALA A 107 7.06 8.48 -8.04
CA ALA A 107 6.65 7.07 -8.07
C ALA A 107 5.99 6.66 -6.76
N THR A 108 5.43 5.44 -6.74
CA THR A 108 4.87 4.84 -5.53
C THR A 108 5.70 3.63 -5.11
N PHE A 109 6.08 3.56 -3.85
CA PHE A 109 6.85 2.47 -3.26
C PHE A 109 6.00 1.76 -2.21
N PHE A 110 5.74 0.46 -2.39
CA PHE A 110 5.04 -0.37 -1.42
C PHE A 110 6.09 -1.11 -0.58
N VAL A 111 6.22 -0.73 0.69
CA VAL A 111 7.30 -1.21 1.55
C VAL A 111 6.82 -2.25 2.55
N THR A 112 7.70 -3.20 2.90
CA THR A 112 7.52 -4.16 3.99
C THR A 112 8.29 -3.74 5.24
N LYS A 113 8.13 -4.49 6.34
CA LYS A 113 8.92 -4.32 7.57
C LYS A 113 10.42 -4.42 7.29
N ALA A 114 10.86 -5.46 6.57
CA ALA A 114 12.28 -5.71 6.32
C ALA A 114 12.93 -4.50 5.63
N PHE A 115 12.32 -3.99 4.57
CA PHE A 115 12.83 -2.81 3.88
C PHE A 115 12.88 -1.57 4.78
N VAL A 116 11.85 -1.32 5.59
CA VAL A 116 11.78 -0.14 6.49
C VAL A 116 12.84 -0.22 7.59
N GLU A 117 13.10 -1.41 8.14
CA GLU A 117 14.12 -1.62 9.18
C GLU A 117 15.54 -1.47 8.62
N GLU A 118 15.80 -2.03 7.45
CA GLU A 118 17.11 -1.99 6.80
C GLU A 118 17.43 -0.63 6.21
N GLN A 119 16.44 0.04 5.61
CA GLN A 119 16.62 1.23 4.78
C GLN A 119 15.79 2.45 5.21
N PRO A 120 15.80 2.83 6.50
CA PRO A 120 15.01 3.99 6.96
C PRO A 120 15.45 5.31 6.30
N LYS A 121 16.71 5.41 5.88
CA LYS A 121 17.24 6.59 5.17
C LYS A 121 16.64 6.69 3.76
N LEU A 122 16.50 5.57 3.03
CA LEU A 122 15.87 5.56 1.72
C LEU A 122 14.37 5.85 1.83
N CYS A 123 13.68 5.29 2.82
CA CYS A 123 12.28 5.62 3.11
C CYS A 123 12.08 7.12 3.39
N LYS A 124 12.96 7.74 4.18
CA LYS A 124 12.94 9.20 4.39
C LYS A 124 13.18 9.97 3.11
N ARG A 125 14.13 9.51 2.27
CA ARG A 125 14.44 10.11 0.98
C ARG A 125 13.21 10.07 0.06
N MET A 126 12.55 8.91 -0.07
CA MET A 126 11.32 8.77 -0.85
C MET A 126 10.28 9.83 -0.45
N LYS A 127 10.00 9.96 0.85
CA LYS A 127 9.04 10.96 1.34
C LYS A 127 9.49 12.41 1.07
N LYS A 128 10.77 12.73 1.27
CA LYS A 128 11.32 14.08 1.02
C LYS A 128 11.26 14.46 -0.46
N GLU A 129 11.45 13.51 -1.35
CA GLU A 129 11.43 13.72 -2.80
C GLU A 129 10.01 13.70 -3.38
N GLY A 130 8.97 13.55 -2.54
CA GLY A 130 7.55 13.63 -2.94
C GLY A 130 6.99 12.34 -3.54
N HIS A 131 7.64 11.21 -3.30
CA HIS A 131 7.08 9.91 -3.66
C HIS A 131 6.01 9.46 -2.66
N ILE A 132 5.06 8.64 -3.14
CA ILE A 132 4.12 7.93 -2.28
C ILE A 132 4.83 6.70 -1.68
N VAL A 133 4.68 6.50 -0.36
CA VAL A 133 5.16 5.28 0.30
C VAL A 133 3.96 4.56 0.90
N GLY A 134 3.53 3.50 0.22
CA GLY A 134 2.37 2.69 0.57
C GLY A 134 2.72 1.46 1.41
N ASN A 135 1.68 0.75 1.82
CA ASN A 135 1.74 -0.38 2.73
C ASN A 135 1.75 -1.72 1.97
N HIS A 136 2.77 -2.54 2.21
CA HIS A 136 2.88 -3.90 1.68
C HIS A 136 2.90 -4.96 2.79
N THR A 137 2.31 -4.65 3.95
CA THR A 137 2.26 -5.43 5.20
C THR A 137 3.61 -5.54 5.93
N LEU A 138 3.58 -5.99 7.18
CA LEU A 138 4.82 -6.25 7.95
C LEU A 138 5.59 -7.44 7.38
N ASN A 139 4.94 -8.60 7.25
CA ASN A 139 5.60 -9.89 7.03
C ASN A 139 5.19 -10.56 5.72
N HIS A 140 4.55 -9.82 4.81
CA HIS A 140 4.18 -10.28 3.47
C HIS A 140 3.34 -11.58 3.44
N PRO A 141 2.29 -11.74 4.31
CA PRO A 141 1.47 -12.95 4.30
C PRO A 141 0.47 -12.96 3.15
N SER A 142 -0.02 -14.15 2.78
CA SER A 142 -1.26 -14.28 2.02
C SER A 142 -2.42 -13.72 2.84
N ILE A 143 -2.94 -12.55 2.48
CA ILE A 143 -3.94 -11.86 3.30
C ILE A 143 -5.28 -12.60 3.41
N PRO A 144 -5.74 -13.42 2.44
CA PRO A 144 -6.92 -14.28 2.64
C PRO A 144 -6.68 -15.47 3.58
N ALA A 145 -5.42 -15.85 3.80
CA ALA A 145 -5.06 -16.97 4.66
C ALA A 145 -4.94 -16.62 6.14
N VAL A 146 -4.96 -15.34 6.47
CA VAL A 146 -4.86 -14.87 7.86
C VAL A 146 -6.20 -14.34 8.38
N SER A 147 -6.37 -14.31 9.70
CA SER A 147 -7.55 -13.68 10.31
C SER A 147 -7.56 -12.16 10.05
N LEU A 148 -8.75 -11.54 10.09
CA LEU A 148 -8.87 -10.09 9.96
C LEU A 148 -8.13 -9.34 11.08
N SER A 149 -8.07 -9.90 12.29
CA SER A 149 -7.26 -9.36 13.38
C SER A 149 -5.77 -9.37 13.04
N ARG A 150 -5.26 -10.48 12.48
CA ARG A 150 -3.88 -10.54 12.01
C ARG A 150 -3.63 -9.57 10.86
N LEU A 151 -4.53 -9.48 9.88
CA LEU A 151 -4.42 -8.51 8.79
C LEU A 151 -4.36 -7.07 9.32
N LYS A 152 -5.19 -6.74 10.32
CA LYS A 152 -5.12 -5.43 11.00
C LYS A 152 -3.74 -5.19 11.61
N SER A 153 -3.18 -6.18 12.30
CA SER A 153 -1.84 -6.08 12.91
C SER A 153 -0.76 -5.91 11.86
N GLU A 154 -0.84 -6.63 10.73
CA GLU A 154 0.09 -6.50 9.60
C GLU A 154 0.10 -5.07 9.02
N VAL A 155 -1.08 -4.49 8.81
CA VAL A 155 -1.23 -3.16 8.21
C VAL A 155 -0.87 -2.05 9.19
N LYS A 156 -1.45 -2.09 10.41
CA LYS A 156 -1.22 -1.05 11.43
C LYS A 156 0.16 -1.11 12.03
N GLY A 157 0.71 -2.29 12.19
CA GLY A 157 2.08 -2.48 12.67
C GLY A 157 3.09 -1.82 11.75
N LEU A 158 2.91 -1.94 10.43
CA LEU A 158 3.79 -1.25 9.47
C LEU A 158 3.63 0.27 9.52
N GLU A 159 2.41 0.81 9.69
CA GLU A 159 2.21 2.25 9.89
C GLU A 159 3.02 2.77 11.10
N THR A 160 2.94 2.04 12.22
CA THR A 160 3.63 2.39 13.46
C THR A 160 5.15 2.34 13.27
N LEU A 161 5.64 1.23 12.72
CA LEU A 161 7.07 1.04 12.45
C LEU A 161 7.63 2.12 11.52
N PHE A 162 6.93 2.38 10.42
CA PHE A 162 7.36 3.39 9.45
C PHE A 162 7.48 4.77 10.11
N LYS A 163 6.49 5.17 10.91
CA LYS A 163 6.54 6.44 11.64
C LYS A 163 7.69 6.47 12.64
N GLN A 164 7.93 5.39 13.39
CA GLN A 164 9.02 5.29 14.36
C GLN A 164 10.40 5.43 13.68
N LYS A 165 10.60 4.73 12.54
CA LYS A 165 11.90 4.70 11.84
C LYS A 165 12.17 5.96 11.02
N THR A 166 11.12 6.60 10.50
CA THR A 166 11.27 7.68 9.52
C THR A 166 10.83 9.05 10.02
N GLY A 167 9.90 9.12 10.98
CA GLY A 167 9.19 10.33 11.40
C GLY A 167 7.99 10.69 10.49
N TYR A 168 7.85 10.06 9.32
CA TYR A 168 6.75 10.27 8.38
C TYR A 168 5.62 9.27 8.60
N LYS A 169 4.42 9.60 8.11
CA LYS A 169 3.30 8.65 8.00
C LYS A 169 3.39 7.89 6.68
N LEU A 170 2.99 6.61 6.68
CA LEU A 170 2.68 5.88 5.46
C LEU A 170 1.45 6.49 4.78
N ASP A 171 1.48 6.50 3.45
CA ASP A 171 0.33 6.90 2.63
C ASP A 171 -0.71 5.76 2.60
N LYS A 172 -1.98 6.11 2.44
CA LYS A 172 -3.11 5.17 2.54
C LYS A 172 -3.36 4.39 1.24
N PHE A 173 -2.27 3.84 0.70
CA PHE A 173 -2.26 2.93 -0.45
C PHE A 173 -1.71 1.58 -0.02
N PHE A 174 -2.41 0.54 -0.41
CA PHE A 174 -2.11 -0.83 -0.02
C PHE A 174 -1.89 -1.69 -1.26
N ARG A 175 -0.85 -2.50 -1.28
CA ARG A 175 -0.69 -3.55 -2.28
C ARG A 175 -0.70 -4.91 -1.60
N PRO A 176 -1.62 -5.81 -2.00
CA PRO A 176 -1.68 -7.14 -1.41
C PRO A 176 -0.39 -7.91 -1.71
N PRO A 177 0.25 -8.55 -0.71
CA PRO A 177 1.35 -9.47 -0.95
C PRO A 177 0.98 -10.54 -1.98
N MET A 178 1.90 -10.85 -2.89
CA MET A 178 1.73 -11.85 -3.97
C MET A 178 0.53 -11.55 -4.90
N GLY A 179 -0.10 -10.38 -4.78
CA GLY A 179 -1.38 -10.10 -5.45
C GLY A 179 -2.55 -10.94 -4.92
N GLU A 180 -2.42 -11.60 -3.79
CA GLU A 180 -3.46 -12.46 -3.23
C GLU A 180 -4.49 -11.65 -2.43
N TYR A 181 -5.77 -11.89 -2.68
CA TYR A 181 -6.87 -11.16 -2.07
C TYR A 181 -8.16 -11.99 -2.01
N SER A 182 -9.15 -11.47 -1.31
CA SER A 182 -10.54 -11.92 -1.35
C SER A 182 -11.47 -10.71 -1.28
N SER A 183 -12.76 -10.88 -1.58
CA SER A 183 -13.73 -9.80 -1.39
C SER A 183 -13.76 -9.30 0.05
N ARG A 184 -13.61 -10.22 1.02
CA ARG A 184 -13.53 -9.90 2.45
C ARG A 184 -12.32 -9.05 2.79
N THR A 185 -11.13 -9.43 2.32
CA THR A 185 -9.91 -8.69 2.63
C THR A 185 -9.88 -7.33 1.96
N LEU A 186 -10.36 -7.19 0.71
CA LEU A 186 -10.48 -5.91 0.04
C LEU A 186 -11.44 -4.96 0.79
N LYS A 187 -12.62 -5.47 1.20
CA LYS A 187 -13.57 -4.67 1.99
C LYS A 187 -12.95 -4.21 3.32
N TYR A 188 -12.26 -5.12 3.99
CA TYR A 188 -11.62 -4.81 5.27
C TYR A 188 -10.53 -3.74 5.13
N VAL A 189 -9.66 -3.87 4.14
CA VAL A 189 -8.59 -2.90 3.85
C VAL A 189 -9.18 -1.53 3.47
N LYS A 190 -10.26 -1.51 2.66
CA LYS A 190 -11.01 -0.28 2.35
C LYS A 190 -11.54 0.39 3.62
N ASP A 191 -12.13 -0.37 4.55
CA ASP A 191 -12.69 0.17 5.81
C ASP A 191 -11.60 0.66 6.77
N MET A 192 -10.35 0.21 6.59
CA MET A 192 -9.18 0.78 7.25
C MET A 192 -8.69 2.09 6.61
N GLY A 193 -9.38 2.58 5.58
CA GLY A 193 -9.09 3.83 4.87
C GLY A 193 -8.02 3.70 3.79
N TYR A 194 -7.77 2.50 3.27
CA TYR A 194 -6.80 2.28 2.20
C TYR A 194 -7.45 2.11 0.83
N LYS A 195 -6.79 2.63 -0.20
CA LYS A 195 -7.01 2.22 -1.59
C LYS A 195 -6.09 1.05 -1.92
N THR A 196 -6.65 -0.02 -2.50
CA THR A 196 -5.87 -1.17 -2.93
C THR A 196 -5.36 -0.98 -4.36
N ILE A 197 -4.06 -1.16 -4.58
CA ILE A 197 -3.41 -0.94 -5.87
C ILE A 197 -2.84 -2.25 -6.39
N PHE A 198 -3.46 -2.79 -7.45
CA PHE A 198 -2.93 -3.84 -8.29
C PHE A 198 -2.11 -3.23 -9.44
N TRP A 199 -1.96 -3.94 -10.54
CA TRP A 199 -1.16 -3.51 -11.69
C TRP A 199 -1.76 -3.98 -13.01
N SER A 200 -1.38 -3.33 -14.09
CA SER A 200 -1.75 -3.71 -15.47
C SER A 200 -0.54 -3.88 -16.38
N LEU A 201 0.66 -3.56 -15.89
CA LEU A 201 1.92 -3.71 -16.60
C LEU A 201 2.98 -4.28 -15.66
N THR A 202 3.49 -5.45 -15.98
CA THR A 202 4.53 -6.15 -15.20
C THR A 202 5.19 -7.23 -16.05
N TYR A 203 6.30 -7.75 -15.57
CA TYR A 203 6.95 -8.98 -16.04
C TYR A 203 7.59 -9.69 -14.84
N MET A 204 8.18 -10.87 -15.06
CA MET A 204 8.84 -11.63 -13.99
C MET A 204 10.22 -11.02 -13.71
N ASP A 205 10.30 -10.14 -12.70
CA ASP A 205 11.49 -9.40 -12.30
C ASP A 205 11.96 -9.72 -10.86
N TYR A 206 11.15 -10.49 -10.12
CA TYR A 206 11.37 -10.78 -8.69
C TYR A 206 12.44 -11.84 -8.42
N ASP A 207 12.79 -12.67 -9.42
CA ASP A 207 13.85 -13.64 -9.26
C ASP A 207 15.21 -12.96 -9.46
N VAL A 208 15.90 -12.67 -8.36
CA VAL A 208 17.20 -11.97 -8.38
C VAL A 208 18.31 -12.77 -9.05
N ASN A 209 18.15 -14.09 -9.16
CA ASN A 209 19.12 -15.00 -9.79
C ASN A 209 18.85 -15.20 -11.28
N ASN A 210 17.67 -14.81 -11.78
CA ASN A 210 17.27 -14.98 -13.18
C ASN A 210 16.73 -13.67 -13.75
N GLN A 211 17.61 -12.70 -13.90
CA GLN A 211 17.27 -11.36 -14.38
C GLN A 211 17.32 -11.29 -15.91
N PRO A 212 16.27 -10.81 -16.59
CA PRO A 212 16.18 -10.84 -18.06
C PRO A 212 17.08 -9.83 -18.77
N GLY A 213 17.67 -8.89 -18.03
CA GLY A 213 18.56 -7.85 -18.56
C GLY A 213 17.86 -6.59 -19.07
N LYS A 214 18.62 -5.50 -19.15
CA LYS A 214 18.17 -4.15 -19.54
C LYS A 214 17.36 -4.14 -20.83
N THR A 215 17.89 -4.76 -21.90
CA THR A 215 17.25 -4.77 -23.23
C THR A 215 15.86 -5.39 -23.22
N TYR A 216 15.70 -6.49 -22.46
CA TYR A 216 14.38 -7.11 -22.31
C TYR A 216 13.39 -6.14 -21.66
N VAL A 217 13.79 -5.48 -20.57
CA VAL A 217 12.92 -4.54 -19.86
C VAL A 217 12.47 -3.40 -20.76
N VAL A 218 13.42 -2.74 -21.44
CA VAL A 218 13.12 -1.65 -22.36
C VAL A 218 12.14 -2.10 -23.46
N ASN A 219 12.38 -3.26 -24.08
CA ASN A 219 11.52 -3.79 -25.13
C ASN A 219 10.13 -4.20 -24.58
N HIS A 220 10.07 -4.69 -23.33
CA HIS A 220 8.82 -5.01 -22.67
C HIS A 220 7.95 -3.75 -22.49
N PHE A 221 8.52 -2.67 -21.97
CA PHE A 221 7.82 -1.40 -21.85
C PHE A 221 7.43 -0.83 -23.23
N LYS A 222 8.34 -0.87 -24.22
CA LYS A 222 8.04 -0.46 -25.60
C LYS A 222 6.85 -1.19 -26.21
N LYS A 223 6.68 -2.47 -25.90
CA LYS A 223 5.61 -3.31 -26.47
C LYS A 223 4.27 -3.14 -25.73
N TYR A 224 4.29 -2.99 -24.41
CA TYR A 224 3.10 -3.15 -23.60
C TYR A 224 2.64 -1.92 -22.84
N HIS A 225 3.33 -0.76 -22.96
CA HIS A 225 2.84 0.47 -22.34
C HIS A 225 1.43 0.82 -22.82
N HIS A 226 0.60 1.35 -21.96
CA HIS A 226 -0.74 1.79 -22.29
C HIS A 226 -1.19 2.95 -21.39
N LYS A 227 -2.20 3.72 -21.82
CA LYS A 227 -2.75 4.83 -21.04
C LYS A 227 -3.28 4.33 -19.71
N GLY A 228 -2.98 5.06 -18.65
CA GLY A 228 -3.42 4.76 -17.29
C GLY A 228 -2.75 3.54 -16.68
N ALA A 229 -1.64 3.04 -17.25
CA ALA A 229 -0.95 1.87 -16.73
C ALA A 229 -0.42 2.09 -15.31
N ILE A 230 -0.70 1.14 -14.43
CA ILE A 230 -0.05 1.01 -13.13
C ILE A 230 0.96 -0.12 -13.23
N THR A 231 2.21 0.13 -12.88
CA THR A 231 3.25 -0.91 -12.96
C THR A 231 3.34 -1.73 -11.68
N LEU A 232 3.83 -2.96 -11.82
CA LEU A 232 4.48 -3.70 -10.75
C LEU A 232 5.90 -3.99 -11.20
N THR A 233 6.86 -3.45 -10.47
CA THR A 233 8.28 -3.71 -10.59
C THR A 233 8.88 -3.85 -9.19
N HIS A 234 10.02 -4.57 -9.07
CA HIS A 234 10.69 -4.74 -7.78
C HIS A 234 11.99 -3.94 -7.73
N ASN A 235 12.25 -3.33 -6.58
CA ASN A 235 13.47 -2.56 -6.34
C ASN A 235 14.73 -3.44 -6.29
N THR A 236 14.57 -4.74 -6.10
CA THR A 236 15.66 -5.74 -6.06
C THR A 236 16.10 -6.19 -7.45
N SER A 237 15.39 -5.81 -8.50
CA SER A 237 15.71 -6.18 -9.87
C SER A 237 16.85 -5.33 -10.43
N LYS A 238 17.99 -5.98 -10.71
CA LYS A 238 19.11 -5.37 -11.45
C LYS A 238 18.67 -4.88 -12.83
N SER A 239 17.86 -5.69 -13.51
CA SER A 239 17.36 -5.37 -14.85
C SER A 239 16.51 -4.09 -14.86
N ASN A 240 15.65 -3.90 -13.82
CA ASN A 240 14.88 -2.66 -13.67
C ASN A 240 15.80 -1.46 -13.42
N ALA A 241 16.78 -1.62 -12.53
CA ALA A 241 17.70 -0.54 -12.18
C ALA A 241 18.48 -0.04 -13.42
N GLU A 242 18.99 -0.98 -14.23
CA GLU A 242 19.75 -0.68 -15.44
C GLU A 242 18.88 -0.09 -16.56
N ALA A 243 17.58 -0.44 -16.60
CA ALA A 243 16.68 -0.05 -17.69
C ALA A 243 15.88 1.24 -17.39
N LEU A 244 15.76 1.66 -16.13
CA LEU A 244 14.80 2.68 -15.73
C LEU A 244 14.97 4.00 -16.48
N ASP A 245 16.21 4.46 -16.66
CA ASP A 245 16.53 5.70 -17.39
C ASP A 245 16.05 5.63 -18.85
N ASP A 246 16.36 4.54 -19.55
CA ASP A 246 15.95 4.35 -20.96
C ASP A 246 14.44 4.19 -21.09
N VAL A 247 13.79 3.52 -20.11
CA VAL A 247 12.33 3.34 -20.11
C VAL A 247 11.63 4.67 -19.93
N LEU A 248 12.08 5.50 -18.99
CA LEU A 248 11.49 6.82 -18.74
C LEU A 248 11.69 7.73 -19.95
N THR A 249 12.94 7.82 -20.48
CA THR A 249 13.24 8.59 -21.69
C THR A 249 12.32 8.19 -22.85
N TYR A 250 12.20 6.89 -23.12
CA TYR A 250 11.33 6.41 -24.21
C TYR A 250 9.86 6.79 -24.00
N LEU A 251 9.35 6.68 -22.77
CA LEU A 251 7.95 7.00 -22.49
C LEU A 251 7.69 8.52 -22.55
N GLU A 252 8.64 9.35 -22.12
CA GLU A 252 8.61 10.81 -22.26
C GLU A 252 8.57 11.20 -23.74
N ASP A 253 9.42 10.60 -24.58
CA ASP A 253 9.42 10.80 -26.04
C ASP A 253 8.09 10.38 -26.69
N LYS A 254 7.38 9.44 -26.09
CA LYS A 254 6.03 9.05 -26.51
C LYS A 254 4.93 9.96 -25.94
N GLY A 255 5.29 10.98 -25.16
CA GLY A 255 4.39 11.95 -24.57
C GLY A 255 3.65 11.41 -23.35
N TYR A 256 4.24 10.47 -22.61
CA TYR A 256 3.69 10.03 -21.31
C TYR A 256 4.04 11.02 -20.22
N GLU A 257 3.06 11.29 -19.36
CA GLU A 257 3.25 11.92 -18.06
C GLU A 257 3.27 10.85 -16.96
N PHE A 258 4.07 11.07 -15.94
CA PHE A 258 4.15 10.18 -14.79
C PHE A 258 3.46 10.79 -13.59
N LYS A 259 2.60 10.01 -12.95
CA LYS A 259 1.81 10.41 -11.79
C LYS A 259 1.93 9.41 -10.66
N THR A 260 1.57 9.83 -9.46
CA THR A 260 1.48 8.97 -8.29
C THR A 260 0.05 8.49 -8.07
N VAL A 261 -0.11 7.36 -7.37
CA VAL A 261 -1.42 6.67 -7.24
C VAL A 261 -2.49 7.46 -6.47
N ASP A 262 -2.14 8.55 -5.79
CA ASP A 262 -3.10 9.47 -5.18
C ASP A 262 -3.85 10.33 -6.22
N GLU A 263 -3.30 10.46 -7.42
CA GLU A 263 -3.92 11.16 -8.55
C GLU A 263 -4.86 10.26 -9.39
N LEU A 264 -5.02 8.97 -9.03
CA LEU A 264 -5.98 8.04 -9.69
C LEU A 264 -7.42 8.59 -9.60
N LYS A 265 -8.11 8.60 -10.76
CA LYS A 265 -9.46 9.19 -10.92
C LYS A 265 -10.57 8.15 -10.98
#